data_6bb5f62d65e20d84f7a37fe0f79cae5b
#
_entry.id   6bb5f62d65e20d84f7a37fe0f79cae5b
#
_cell.length_a   1.000
_cell.length_b   1.000
_cell.length_c   1.000
_cell.angle_alpha   90.00
_cell.angle_beta   90.00
_cell.angle_gamma   90.00
#
_symmetry.space_group_name_H-M   'P 1'
#
loop_
_entity.id
_entity.type
_entity.pdbx_description
1 polymer ?
#
loop_
_entity_poly.entity_id
_entity_poly.type
_entity_poly.pdbx_seq_one_letter_code
_entity_poly.pdbx_strand_id
1 'polypeptide(L)'
;MNCHELARRIERLQPEADVRNVARLCLLLANSTPDVAELEDDHHLTTAWQDIYLRMQATADQHAAMTEELDGLSRADPQRFTADQIWILIRAIKVQSQILQMYLGETSLTV
;
A
#
# COMPACT_ATOMS: atom_id res chain seq x y z
N MET A 1 0.85 -14.20 17.53
CA MET A 1 1.93 -14.21 16.52
C MET A 1 2.53 -12.83 16.43
N ASN A 2 3.84 -12.71 16.45
CA ASN A 2 4.54 -11.42 16.30
C ASN A 2 5.01 -11.22 14.86
N CYS A 3 5.52 -10.02 14.56
CA CYS A 3 5.96 -9.69 13.21
C CYS A 3 7.10 -10.56 12.71
N HIS A 4 7.98 -10.99 13.60
CA HIS A 4 9.10 -11.87 13.24
C HIS A 4 8.63 -13.25 12.77
N GLU A 5 7.68 -13.83 13.48
CA GLU A 5 7.08 -15.11 13.11
C GLU A 5 6.31 -15.01 11.80
N LEU A 6 5.56 -13.92 11.63
CA LEU A 6 4.82 -13.65 10.39
C LEU A 6 5.77 -13.56 9.20
N ALA A 7 6.88 -12.81 9.34
CA ALA A 7 7.88 -12.68 8.30
C ALA A 7 8.48 -14.02 7.91
N ARG A 8 8.81 -14.87 8.90
CA ARG A 8 9.35 -16.21 8.63
C ARG A 8 8.37 -17.09 7.87
N ARG A 9 7.09 -17.01 8.21
CA ARG A 9 6.06 -17.78 7.52
C ARG A 9 5.86 -17.34 6.10
N ILE A 10 5.88 -16.03 5.84
CA ILE A 10 5.79 -15.48 4.49
C ILE A 10 7.02 -15.90 3.67
N GLU A 11 8.21 -15.87 4.24
CA GLU A 11 9.43 -16.33 3.56
C GLU A 11 9.34 -17.79 3.15
N ARG A 12 8.73 -18.64 3.98
CA ARG A 12 8.51 -20.05 3.65
C ARG A 12 7.52 -20.24 2.50
N LEU A 13 6.47 -19.44 2.47
CA LEU A 13 5.47 -19.48 1.41
C LEU A 13 5.99 -18.88 0.10
N GLN A 14 6.89 -17.92 0.21
CA GLN A 14 7.44 -17.17 -0.92
C GLN A 14 8.96 -17.07 -0.79
N PRO A 15 9.69 -18.17 -1.04
CA PRO A 15 11.15 -18.17 -0.82
C PRO A 15 11.91 -17.25 -1.79
N GLU A 16 11.29 -16.85 -2.89
CA GLU A 16 11.90 -15.95 -3.88
C GLU A 16 11.58 -14.47 -3.62
N ALA A 17 10.77 -14.17 -2.61
CA ALA A 17 10.39 -12.80 -2.32
C ALA A 17 11.57 -12.00 -1.77
N ASP A 18 11.70 -10.76 -2.24
CA ASP A 18 12.69 -9.82 -1.74
C ASP A 18 12.39 -9.47 -0.28
N VAL A 19 13.43 -9.30 0.53
CA VAL A 19 13.32 -8.94 1.95
C VAL A 19 12.46 -7.69 2.15
N ARG A 20 12.60 -6.70 1.28
CA ARG A 20 11.79 -5.47 1.34
C ARG A 20 10.31 -5.75 1.12
N ASN A 21 9.98 -6.64 0.20
CA ASN A 21 8.60 -7.03 -0.05
C ASN A 21 8.03 -7.82 1.10
N VAL A 22 8.80 -8.71 1.71
CA VAL A 22 8.38 -9.45 2.91
C VAL A 22 8.06 -8.46 4.03
N ALA A 23 8.91 -7.47 4.26
CA ALA A 23 8.68 -6.46 5.31
C ALA A 23 7.41 -5.64 5.04
N ARG A 24 7.21 -5.20 3.80
CA ARG A 24 6.00 -4.46 3.40
C ARG A 24 4.75 -5.29 3.57
N LEU A 25 4.78 -6.54 3.13
CA LEU A 25 3.64 -7.45 3.25
C LEU A 25 3.30 -7.74 4.70
N CYS A 26 4.29 -7.92 5.56
CA CYS A 26 4.07 -8.09 6.99
C CYS A 26 3.35 -6.88 7.59
N LEU A 27 3.81 -5.68 7.26
CA LEU A 27 3.20 -4.45 7.75
C LEU A 27 1.75 -4.30 7.25
N LEU A 28 1.53 -4.54 5.96
CA LEU A 28 0.21 -4.42 5.36
C LEU A 28 -0.76 -5.48 5.91
N LEU A 29 -0.29 -6.71 6.13
CA LEU A 29 -1.11 -7.77 6.73
C LEU A 29 -1.49 -7.43 8.16
N ALA A 30 -0.53 -6.95 8.96
CA ALA A 30 -0.79 -6.55 10.34
C ALA A 30 -1.81 -5.42 10.41
N ASN A 31 -1.75 -4.46 9.50
CA ASN A 31 -2.67 -3.32 9.46
C ASN A 31 -4.06 -3.69 8.94
N SER A 32 -4.17 -4.68 8.05
CA SER A 32 -5.44 -5.04 7.42
C SER A 32 -6.19 -6.16 8.12
N THR A 33 -5.54 -6.88 9.03
CA THR A 33 -6.12 -8.02 9.74
C THR A 33 -6.44 -7.61 11.17
N PRO A 34 -7.74 -7.54 11.56
CA PRO A 34 -8.10 -7.13 12.92
C PRO A 34 -7.58 -8.08 14.00
N ASP A 35 -7.52 -9.37 13.69
CA ASP A 35 -6.99 -10.38 14.60
C ASP A 35 -5.87 -11.16 13.90
N VAL A 36 -4.64 -10.86 14.27
CA VAL A 36 -3.45 -11.51 13.68
C VAL A 36 -3.41 -13.01 13.96
N ALA A 37 -4.11 -13.47 14.99
CA ALA A 37 -4.19 -14.90 15.31
C ALA A 37 -4.85 -15.71 14.18
N GLU A 38 -5.72 -15.09 13.36
CA GLU A 38 -6.32 -15.73 12.19
C GLU A 38 -5.27 -16.14 11.16
N LEU A 39 -4.13 -15.48 11.15
CA LEU A 39 -3.03 -15.76 10.22
C LEU A 39 -2.17 -16.95 10.64
N GLU A 40 -2.44 -17.56 11.78
CA GLU A 40 -1.74 -18.76 12.22
C GLU A 40 -2.09 -19.98 11.36
N ASP A 41 -3.27 -19.99 10.75
CA ASP A 41 -3.65 -20.99 9.76
C ASP A 41 -2.99 -20.66 8.42
N ASP A 42 -2.24 -21.63 7.86
CA ASP A 42 -1.51 -21.44 6.60
C ASP A 42 -2.42 -21.10 5.42
N HIS A 43 -3.63 -21.66 5.40
CA HIS A 43 -4.59 -21.36 4.34
C HIS A 43 -5.05 -19.90 4.41
N HIS A 44 -5.41 -19.42 5.59
CA HIS A 44 -5.79 -18.02 5.81
C HIS A 44 -4.64 -17.08 5.51
N LEU A 45 -3.43 -17.43 5.93
CA LEU A 45 -2.24 -16.62 5.65
C LEU A 45 -1.98 -16.51 4.15
N THR A 46 -2.05 -17.63 3.42
CA THR A 46 -1.83 -17.65 1.98
C THR A 46 -2.86 -16.78 1.25
N THR A 47 -4.14 -16.91 1.61
CA THR A 47 -5.21 -16.11 1.01
C THR A 47 -5.03 -14.63 1.29
N ALA A 48 -4.75 -14.28 2.54
CA ALA A 48 -4.52 -12.89 2.95
C ALA A 48 -3.28 -12.30 2.26
N TRP A 49 -2.22 -13.08 2.16
CA TRP A 49 -0.99 -12.68 1.49
C TRP A 49 -1.24 -12.39 0.01
N GLN A 50 -1.94 -13.27 -0.69
CA GLN A 50 -2.25 -13.09 -2.11
C GLN A 50 -3.10 -11.86 -2.34
N ASP A 51 -4.10 -11.62 -1.52
CA ASP A 51 -4.97 -10.45 -1.62
C ASP A 51 -4.19 -9.15 -1.42
N ILE A 52 -3.36 -9.09 -0.37
CA ILE A 52 -2.59 -7.89 -0.06
C ILE A 52 -1.50 -7.64 -1.11
N TYR A 53 -0.92 -8.69 -1.66
CA TYR A 53 0.07 -8.59 -2.72
C TYR A 53 -0.53 -7.96 -3.99
N LEU A 54 -1.71 -8.39 -4.39
CA LEU A 54 -2.42 -7.79 -5.53
C LEU A 54 -2.77 -6.33 -5.28
N ARG A 55 -3.21 -6.01 -4.07
CA ARG A 55 -3.50 -4.62 -3.69
C ARG A 55 -2.25 -3.75 -3.71
N MET A 56 -1.14 -4.29 -3.24
CA MET A 56 0.14 -3.57 -3.27
C MET A 56 0.60 -3.29 -4.70
N GLN A 57 0.43 -4.25 -5.61
CA GLN A 57 0.77 -4.06 -7.02
C GLN A 57 -0.11 -3.00 -7.68
N ALA A 58 -1.43 -3.05 -7.46
CA ALA A 58 -2.35 -2.06 -7.99
C ALA A 58 -2.02 -0.66 -7.47
N THR A 59 -1.68 -0.57 -6.19
CA THR A 59 -1.29 0.68 -5.54
C THR A 59 0.02 1.22 -6.11
N ALA A 60 1.00 0.34 -6.36
CA ALA A 60 2.27 0.73 -6.98
C ALA A 60 2.05 1.28 -8.40
N ASP A 61 1.17 0.66 -9.18
CA ASP A 61 0.84 1.12 -10.52
C ASP A 61 0.15 2.49 -10.49
N GLN A 62 -0.79 2.70 -9.58
CA GLN A 62 -1.43 4.01 -9.38
C GLN A 62 -0.42 5.07 -8.97
N HIS A 63 0.48 4.75 -8.06
CA HIS A 63 1.52 5.65 -7.60
C HIS A 63 2.44 6.06 -8.76
N ALA A 64 2.86 5.10 -9.58
CA ALA A 64 3.70 5.36 -10.73
C ALA A 64 3.01 6.30 -11.74
N ALA A 65 1.74 6.04 -12.04
CA ALA A 65 0.96 6.88 -12.95
C ALA A 65 0.78 8.29 -12.40
N MET A 66 0.46 8.44 -11.12
CA MET A 66 0.32 9.75 -10.48
C MET A 66 1.64 10.50 -10.44
N THR A 67 2.74 9.82 -10.17
CA THR A 67 4.08 10.43 -10.15
C THR A 67 4.42 11.02 -11.52
N GLU A 68 4.12 10.29 -12.58
CA GLU A 68 4.36 10.75 -13.95
C GLU A 68 3.52 11.99 -14.28
N GLU A 69 2.23 12.00 -13.92
CA GLU A 69 1.36 13.16 -14.12
C GLU A 69 1.84 14.36 -13.32
N LEU A 70 2.25 14.17 -12.07
CA LEU A 70 2.79 15.24 -11.22
C LEU A 70 4.10 15.80 -11.76
N ASP A 71 4.94 14.96 -12.32
CA ASP A 71 6.18 15.41 -12.96
C ASP A 71 5.87 16.36 -14.14
N GLY A 72 4.86 16.01 -14.94
CA GLY A 72 4.39 16.89 -16.02
C GLY A 72 3.88 18.23 -15.49
N LEU A 73 3.09 18.21 -14.41
CA LEU A 73 2.56 19.43 -13.81
C LEU A 73 3.66 20.31 -13.20
N SER A 74 4.73 19.72 -12.70
CA SER A 74 5.83 20.49 -12.10
C SER A 74 6.54 21.40 -13.10
N ARG A 75 6.37 21.13 -14.38
CA ARG A 75 6.95 21.94 -15.48
C ARG A 75 6.00 23.04 -15.97
N ALA A 76 4.76 23.03 -15.53
CA ALA A 76 3.76 24.01 -15.91
C ALA A 76 3.75 25.20 -14.96
N ASP A 77 3.25 26.34 -15.44
CA ASP A 77 3.07 27.53 -14.60
C ASP A 77 1.84 27.34 -13.71
N PRO A 78 2.00 27.30 -12.36
CA PRO A 78 0.87 27.13 -11.45
C PRO A 78 -0.23 28.18 -11.60
N GLN A 79 0.12 29.39 -12.01
CA GLN A 79 -0.85 30.47 -12.19
C GLN A 79 -1.75 30.24 -13.40
N ARG A 80 -1.36 29.34 -14.29
CA ARG A 80 -2.08 29.01 -15.51
C ARG A 80 -2.69 27.61 -15.51
N PHE A 81 -2.79 26.99 -14.35
CA PHE A 81 -3.38 25.66 -14.26
C PHE A 81 -4.84 25.70 -14.73
N THR A 82 -5.18 24.77 -15.62
CA THR A 82 -6.56 24.52 -16.03
C THR A 82 -7.31 23.78 -14.93
N ALA A 83 -8.64 23.74 -15.02
CA ALA A 83 -9.45 22.94 -14.11
C ALA A 83 -9.03 21.46 -14.12
N ASP A 84 -8.72 20.91 -15.30
CA ASP A 84 -8.27 19.51 -15.42
C ASP A 84 -6.95 19.28 -14.68
N GLN A 85 -6.02 20.21 -14.76
CA GLN A 85 -4.73 20.13 -14.06
C GLN A 85 -4.93 20.20 -12.55
N ILE A 86 -5.84 21.01 -12.07
CA ILE A 86 -6.20 21.08 -10.64
C ILE A 86 -6.80 19.76 -10.20
N TRP A 87 -7.66 19.13 -11.00
CA TRP A 87 -8.23 17.82 -10.70
C TRP A 87 -7.17 16.73 -10.63
N ILE A 88 -6.12 16.80 -11.47
CA ILE A 88 -4.97 15.87 -11.37
C ILE A 88 -4.31 15.98 -10.00
N LEU A 89 -4.09 17.20 -9.50
CA LEU A 89 -3.51 17.41 -8.18
C LEU A 89 -4.40 16.84 -7.07
N ILE A 90 -5.71 17.09 -7.15
CA ILE A 90 -6.66 16.58 -6.15
C ILE A 90 -6.66 15.05 -6.14
N ARG A 91 -6.68 14.41 -7.31
CA ARG A 91 -6.62 12.95 -7.41
C ARG A 91 -5.31 12.38 -6.86
N ALA A 92 -4.19 13.05 -7.15
CA ALA A 92 -2.88 12.64 -6.65
C ALA A 92 -2.82 12.68 -5.12
N ILE A 93 -3.36 13.73 -4.51
CA ILE A 93 -3.46 13.85 -3.06
C ILE A 93 -4.31 12.72 -2.48
N LYS A 94 -5.44 12.44 -3.10
CA LYS A 94 -6.35 11.38 -2.65
C LYS A 94 -5.69 9.99 -2.73
N VAL A 95 -5.04 9.69 -3.85
CA VAL A 95 -4.33 8.42 -4.06
C VAL A 95 -3.21 8.28 -3.01
N GLN A 96 -2.43 9.33 -2.79
CA GLN A 96 -1.36 9.31 -1.81
C GLN A 96 -1.89 9.08 -0.39
N SER A 97 -3.01 9.71 -0.05
CA SER A 97 -3.68 9.49 1.23
C SER A 97 -4.11 8.04 1.40
N GLN A 98 -4.67 7.43 0.37
CA GLN A 98 -5.08 6.02 0.38
C GLN A 98 -3.89 5.08 0.57
N ILE A 99 -2.75 5.38 -0.10
CA ILE A 99 -1.52 4.61 0.05
C ILE A 99 -1.01 4.69 1.49
N LEU A 100 -0.98 5.89 2.06
CA LEU A 100 -0.56 6.07 3.45
C LEU A 100 -1.47 5.31 4.41
N GLN A 101 -2.77 5.32 4.18
CA GLN A 101 -3.71 4.56 5.02
C GLN A 101 -3.43 3.05 4.98
N MET A 102 -3.04 2.50 3.83
CA MET A 102 -2.65 1.09 3.75
C MET A 102 -1.47 0.78 4.67
N TYR A 103 -0.46 1.65 4.69
CA TYR A 103 0.77 1.42 5.47
C TYR A 103 0.62 1.78 6.94
N LEU A 104 -0.19 2.80 7.26
CA LEU A 104 -0.34 3.28 8.64
C LEU A 104 -1.51 2.63 9.38
N GLY A 105 -2.41 1.97 8.66
CA GLY A 105 -3.65 1.47 9.22
C GLY A 105 -4.67 2.60 9.39
N GLU A 106 -5.87 2.26 9.88
CA GLU A 106 -6.89 3.27 10.17
C GLU A 106 -6.45 4.12 11.35
N THR A 107 -6.07 5.35 11.06
CA THR A 107 -5.98 6.37 12.11
C THR A 107 -7.38 6.94 12.30
N SER A 108 -8.06 6.54 13.36
CA SER A 108 -9.22 7.29 13.81
C SER A 108 -8.72 8.61 14.37
N LEU A 109 -8.70 9.63 13.52
CA LEU A 109 -8.61 11.00 14.01
C LEU A 109 -9.94 11.33 14.67
N THR A 110 -10.06 10.96 15.92
CA THR A 110 -11.09 11.55 16.77
C THR A 110 -10.58 12.93 17.15
N VAL A 111 -11.07 13.87 16.46
CA VAL A 111 -10.96 15.26 16.91
C VAL A 111 -12.11 15.53 17.86
#